data_663f46d290fcc2bd46a7173232ca3e71
#
_entry.id   663f46d290fcc2bd46a7173232ca3e71
#
_cell.length_a   1.000
_cell.length_b   1.000
_cell.length_c   1.000
_cell.angle_alpha   90.00
_cell.angle_beta   90.00
_cell.angle_gamma   90.00
#
_symmetry.space_group_name_H-M   'P 1'
#
loop_
_entity.id
_entity.type
_entity.pdbx_description
1 polymer ?
#
loop_
_entity_poly.entity_id
_entity_poly.type
_entity_poly.pdbx_seq_one_letter_code
_entity_poly.pdbx_strand_id
1 'polypeptide(L)'
;MKKIVYFLVIGAALLMSSCAKQTQNAFYPERLALVDSAFQRYVDNGYMPHCVAMVVKDGEVAYLKAFGYRDMEKQIPCETTDIFRMASQTKAIMTIGFMTLFEEGKVQLDEPIAKYIPEWSNPQILDSYDPTTGAFTTHPATKQLTIRHFITHTSGLCIDGFYDDIAEKLDVPTHMSYDSIPLQEAVRRMAKMPLKHEPGADFTYACNTNVLGALCEIISGQDIYTFIKERVLDPCEMTDTYFYLPEDKQDRLVTLYTYPKGGPLKRAEGIYQDFPYAGKKVFCSPSAGLCGSIQDYAHFCQMILNNGTYKGRRVIGRKTLEMMQKNGVGNMRGEIGFGMAWDVFTPENAHNTIVSEGSMRWGGMFGTDYIIDPAENMILLMYVNNMPNFSGYNAKTLLHNTVYQALK
;
A
#
# COMPACT_ATOMS: atom_id res chain seq x y z
N MET A 1 -5.94 15.68 48.41
CA MET A 1 -6.17 15.29 47.00
C MET A 1 -5.28 16.03 45.98
N LYS A 2 -4.91 17.31 46.15
CA LYS A 2 -4.04 18.03 45.20
C LYS A 2 -2.58 17.53 45.09
N LYS A 3 -2.00 16.91 46.13
CA LYS A 3 -0.62 16.38 46.10
C LYS A 3 -0.45 15.07 45.33
N ILE A 4 -1.49 14.23 45.23
CA ILE A 4 -1.45 12.93 44.50
C ILE A 4 -1.49 13.16 42.98
N VAL A 5 -2.22 14.19 42.52
CA VAL A 5 -2.31 14.55 41.09
C VAL A 5 -0.95 15.04 40.54
N TYR A 6 -0.17 15.78 41.34
CA TYR A 6 1.16 16.25 40.92
C TYR A 6 2.17 15.08 40.76
N PHE A 7 2.10 14.05 41.59
CA PHE A 7 2.99 12.89 41.46
C PHE A 7 2.68 12.03 40.22
N LEU A 8 1.40 11.90 39.84
CA LEU A 8 1.00 11.18 38.63
C LEU A 8 1.41 11.91 37.35
N VAL A 9 1.32 13.23 37.31
CA VAL A 9 1.73 14.04 36.13
C VAL A 9 3.25 14.05 35.99
N ILE A 10 4.01 14.12 37.08
CA ILE A 10 5.47 14.04 37.03
C ILE A 10 5.95 12.63 36.66
N GLY A 11 5.28 11.56 37.10
CA GLY A 11 5.59 10.19 36.73
C GLY A 11 5.35 9.91 35.24
N ALA A 12 4.25 10.42 34.66
CA ALA A 12 3.95 10.30 33.24
C ALA A 12 4.93 11.11 32.37
N ALA A 13 5.32 12.30 32.78
CA ALA A 13 6.32 13.11 32.08
C ALA A 13 7.73 12.48 32.12
N LEU A 14 8.10 11.83 33.24
CA LEU A 14 9.37 11.10 33.36
C LEU A 14 9.40 9.81 32.53
N LEU A 15 8.27 9.10 32.39
CA LEU A 15 8.17 7.92 31.54
C LEU A 15 8.25 8.28 30.05
N MET A 16 7.57 9.35 29.61
CA MET A 16 7.67 9.83 28.23
C MET A 16 9.07 10.37 27.89
N SER A 17 9.72 11.07 28.82
CA SER A 17 11.11 11.52 28.64
C SER A 17 12.13 10.37 28.64
N SER A 18 11.84 9.24 29.29
CA SER A 18 12.67 8.03 29.30
C SER A 18 12.58 7.28 27.96
N CYS A 19 11.36 7.12 27.40
CA CYS A 19 11.17 6.48 26.09
C CYS A 19 11.85 7.27 24.97
N ALA A 20 11.62 8.58 24.88
CA ALA A 20 12.26 9.44 23.88
C ALA A 20 13.80 9.41 23.96
N LYS A 21 14.38 9.34 25.16
CA LYS A 21 15.83 9.16 25.34
C LYS A 21 16.32 7.78 24.88
N GLN A 22 15.52 6.73 25.02
CA GLN A 22 15.90 5.37 24.65
C GLN A 22 15.98 5.22 23.14
N THR A 23 15.06 5.84 22.39
CA THR A 23 15.00 5.77 20.94
C THR A 23 16.12 6.58 20.26
N GLN A 24 16.45 7.76 20.79
CA GLN A 24 17.63 8.52 20.35
C GLN A 24 18.94 7.77 20.58
N ASN A 25 18.95 6.79 21.48
CA ASN A 25 20.13 5.97 21.76
C ASN A 25 20.24 4.72 20.86
N ALA A 26 19.21 4.40 20.05
CA ALA A 26 19.20 3.24 19.14
C ALA A 26 20.04 3.48 17.86
N PHE A 27 20.34 4.72 17.53
CA PHE A 27 21.09 5.09 16.33
C PHE A 27 22.37 5.87 16.69
N TYR A 28 23.37 5.78 15.79
CA TYR A 28 24.44 6.76 15.72
C TYR A 28 23.93 8.01 15.01
N PRO A 29 23.75 9.18 15.69
CA PRO A 29 23.08 10.35 15.11
C PRO A 29 23.77 10.87 13.84
N GLU A 30 25.11 10.87 13.84
CA GLU A 30 25.92 11.31 12.69
C GLU A 30 25.76 10.40 11.46
N ARG A 31 25.44 9.13 11.68
CA ARG A 31 25.18 8.18 10.61
C ARG A 31 23.75 8.29 10.09
N LEU A 32 22.77 8.46 10.99
CA LEU A 32 21.38 8.68 10.59
C LEU A 32 21.23 9.99 9.80
N ALA A 33 22.03 11.02 10.12
CA ALA A 33 22.05 12.29 9.39
C ALA A 33 22.53 12.14 7.92
N LEU A 34 23.11 11.00 7.53
CA LEU A 34 23.43 10.73 6.12
C LEU A 34 22.18 10.68 5.23
N VAL A 35 21.01 10.37 5.80
CA VAL A 35 19.73 10.45 5.09
C VAL A 35 19.50 11.84 4.52
N ASP A 36 19.78 12.89 5.30
CA ASP A 36 19.60 14.29 4.89
C ASP A 36 20.39 14.60 3.60
N SER A 37 21.69 14.35 3.63
CA SER A 37 22.56 14.64 2.49
C SER A 37 22.27 13.77 1.27
N ALA A 38 21.78 12.56 1.50
CA ALA A 38 21.43 11.62 0.43
C ALA A 38 20.16 12.08 -0.30
N PHE A 39 19.09 12.40 0.43
CA PHE A 39 17.83 12.81 -0.18
C PHE A 39 17.89 14.23 -0.75
N GLN A 40 18.60 15.15 -0.08
CA GLN A 40 18.81 16.49 -0.64
C GLN A 40 19.50 16.44 -2.00
N ARG A 41 20.53 15.60 -2.18
CA ARG A 41 21.19 15.40 -3.49
C ARG A 41 20.24 14.87 -4.55
N TYR A 42 19.28 14.00 -4.20
CA TYR A 42 18.30 13.49 -5.17
C TYR A 42 17.38 14.60 -5.66
N VAL A 43 16.97 15.50 -4.76
CA VAL A 43 16.16 16.67 -5.12
C VAL A 43 16.99 17.67 -5.93
N ASP A 44 18.21 18.01 -5.47
CA ASP A 44 19.09 19.00 -6.14
C ASP A 44 19.48 18.56 -7.57
N ASN A 45 19.63 17.26 -7.78
CA ASN A 45 19.91 16.69 -9.10
C ASN A 45 18.67 16.48 -9.98
N GLY A 46 17.48 16.84 -9.49
CA GLY A 46 16.23 16.67 -10.23
C GLY A 46 15.80 15.21 -10.39
N TYR A 47 16.30 14.30 -9.56
CA TYR A 47 15.90 12.88 -9.61
C TYR A 47 14.55 12.64 -8.94
N MET A 48 14.12 13.50 -8.04
CA MET A 48 12.80 13.50 -7.44
C MET A 48 12.33 14.93 -7.14
N PRO A 49 11.00 15.21 -7.23
CA PRO A 49 10.46 16.54 -6.99
C PRO A 49 10.43 16.89 -5.50
N HIS A 50 10.13 15.89 -4.71
CA HIS A 50 9.96 15.94 -3.26
C HIS A 50 10.13 14.56 -2.65
N CYS A 51 10.36 14.53 -1.35
CA CYS A 51 10.32 13.30 -0.56
C CYS A 51 9.99 13.62 0.89
N VAL A 52 9.20 12.76 1.53
CA VAL A 52 9.14 12.66 2.99
C VAL A 52 9.68 11.31 3.39
N ALA A 53 10.66 11.29 4.29
CA ALA A 53 11.23 10.08 4.86
C ALA A 53 10.96 10.02 6.37
N MET A 54 10.57 8.84 6.86
CA MET A 54 10.24 8.62 8.26
C MET A 54 10.81 7.30 8.75
N VAL A 55 11.37 7.31 9.95
CA VAL A 55 11.82 6.12 10.68
C VAL A 55 11.15 6.12 12.04
N VAL A 56 10.46 5.03 12.35
CA VAL A 56 9.92 4.76 13.69
C VAL A 56 10.71 3.61 14.29
N LYS A 57 11.19 3.75 15.51
CA LYS A 57 11.94 2.73 16.24
C LYS A 57 11.36 2.61 17.65
N ASP A 58 11.03 1.40 18.05
CA ASP A 58 10.44 1.11 19.36
C ASP A 58 9.16 1.93 19.66
N GLY A 59 8.36 2.20 18.62
CA GLY A 59 7.11 2.96 18.70
C GLY A 59 7.27 4.48 18.70
N GLU A 60 8.49 5.02 18.60
CA GLU A 60 8.78 6.44 18.62
C GLU A 60 9.39 6.92 17.31
N VAL A 61 9.08 8.13 16.90
CA VAL A 61 9.65 8.75 15.68
C VAL A 61 11.12 9.09 15.90
N ALA A 62 12.02 8.31 15.31
CA ALA A 62 13.45 8.54 15.35
C ALA A 62 13.93 9.54 14.28
N TYR A 63 13.21 9.58 13.15
CA TYR A 63 13.53 10.47 12.02
C TYR A 63 12.26 10.83 11.27
N LEU A 64 12.09 12.11 10.91
CA LEU A 64 11.01 12.61 10.05
C LEU A 64 11.45 13.91 9.39
N LYS A 65 11.63 13.89 8.05
CA LYS A 65 11.99 15.08 7.27
C LYS A 65 11.34 15.10 5.91
N ALA A 66 11.10 16.30 5.40
CA ALA A 66 10.64 16.59 4.06
C ALA A 66 11.75 17.26 3.24
N PHE A 67 11.77 17.00 1.94
CA PHE A 67 12.74 17.51 0.97
C PHE A 67 12.01 17.95 -0.29
N GLY A 68 12.54 18.99 -0.96
CA GLY A 68 12.04 19.48 -2.25
C GLY A 68 10.70 20.23 -2.13
N TYR A 69 9.90 20.17 -3.20
CA TYR A 69 8.72 20.99 -3.37
C TYR A 69 7.48 20.13 -3.63
N ARG A 70 6.39 20.33 -2.86
CA ARG A 70 5.09 19.71 -3.18
C ARG A 70 4.50 20.25 -4.48
N ASP A 71 4.86 21.48 -4.87
CA ASP A 71 4.55 22.10 -6.16
C ASP A 71 5.80 22.84 -6.65
N MET A 72 6.52 22.29 -7.64
CA MET A 72 7.79 22.83 -8.14
C MET A 72 7.56 24.14 -8.90
N GLU A 73 6.47 24.26 -9.67
CA GLU A 73 6.18 25.43 -10.47
C GLU A 73 5.86 26.64 -9.60
N LYS A 74 5.17 26.42 -8.48
CA LYS A 74 4.86 27.46 -7.50
C LYS A 74 5.90 27.62 -6.41
N GLN A 75 6.92 26.75 -6.42
CA GLN A 75 7.98 26.71 -5.40
C GLN A 75 7.45 26.59 -3.96
N ILE A 76 6.37 25.81 -3.79
CA ILE A 76 5.80 25.52 -2.48
C ILE A 76 6.59 24.36 -1.87
N PRO A 77 7.28 24.56 -0.73
CA PRO A 77 8.07 23.50 -0.09
C PRO A 77 7.21 22.27 0.24
N CYS A 78 7.81 21.09 0.18
CA CYS A 78 7.22 19.88 0.71
C CYS A 78 7.28 19.90 2.24
N GLU A 79 6.19 19.49 2.87
CA GLU A 79 6.07 19.41 4.33
C GLU A 79 5.84 17.98 4.79
N THR A 80 6.23 17.67 6.01
CA THR A 80 6.04 16.33 6.58
C THR A 80 4.56 15.95 6.72
N THR A 81 3.67 16.94 6.75
CA THR A 81 2.21 16.77 6.85
C THR A 81 1.51 16.70 5.50
N ASP A 82 2.24 16.73 4.39
CA ASP A 82 1.64 16.65 3.06
C ASP A 82 0.97 15.31 2.79
N ILE A 83 0.00 15.34 1.89
CA ILE A 83 -0.79 14.17 1.49
C ILE A 83 -0.24 13.65 0.15
N PHE A 84 -0.09 12.34 0.08
CA PHE A 84 0.46 11.63 -1.08
C PHE A 84 -0.55 10.62 -1.64
N ARG A 85 -0.52 10.41 -2.95
CA ARG A 85 -1.20 9.28 -3.58
C ARG A 85 -0.46 8.00 -3.22
N MET A 86 -1.13 7.12 -2.51
CA MET A 86 -0.53 5.89 -1.99
C MET A 86 -0.44 4.79 -3.03
N ALA A 87 -1.28 4.83 -4.07
CA ALA A 87 -1.41 3.75 -5.04
C ALA A 87 -1.51 2.37 -4.34
N SER A 88 -0.65 1.42 -4.70
CA SER A 88 -0.74 0.04 -4.21
C SER A 88 -0.54 -0.15 -2.71
N GLN A 89 -0.08 0.84 -1.95
CA GLN A 89 -0.12 0.78 -0.48
C GLN A 89 -1.56 0.67 0.06
N THR A 90 -2.55 1.13 -0.71
CA THR A 90 -3.98 0.91 -0.44
C THR A 90 -4.31 -0.56 -0.16
N LYS A 91 -3.67 -1.49 -0.89
CA LYS A 91 -3.97 -2.92 -0.81
C LYS A 91 -3.80 -3.50 0.60
N ALA A 92 -2.77 -3.10 1.33
CA ALA A 92 -2.53 -3.61 2.67
C ALA A 92 -3.65 -3.21 3.64
N ILE A 93 -4.06 -1.94 3.61
CA ILE A 93 -5.18 -1.43 4.43
C ILE A 93 -6.46 -2.19 4.10
N MET A 94 -6.76 -2.35 2.80
CA MET A 94 -7.96 -3.05 2.33
C MET A 94 -7.95 -4.53 2.70
N THR A 95 -6.81 -5.19 2.60
CA THR A 95 -6.67 -6.61 2.95
C THR A 95 -6.86 -6.82 4.46
N ILE A 96 -6.31 -5.94 5.30
CA ILE A 96 -6.58 -5.98 6.76
C ILE A 96 -8.08 -5.81 7.02
N GLY A 97 -8.75 -4.85 6.38
CA GLY A 97 -10.20 -4.67 6.50
C GLY A 97 -10.96 -5.93 6.10
N PHE A 98 -10.65 -6.52 4.95
CA PHE A 98 -11.27 -7.78 4.51
C PHE A 98 -11.07 -8.92 5.52
N MET A 99 -9.86 -9.06 6.09
CA MET A 99 -9.54 -10.11 7.03
C MET A 99 -10.29 -9.98 8.38
N THR A 100 -10.84 -8.82 8.70
CA THR A 100 -11.75 -8.70 9.85
C THR A 100 -13.06 -9.47 9.62
N LEU A 101 -13.56 -9.55 8.38
CA LEU A 101 -14.72 -10.38 8.03
C LEU A 101 -14.41 -11.89 8.14
N PHE A 102 -13.18 -12.28 7.80
CA PHE A 102 -12.70 -13.64 8.02
C PHE A 102 -12.69 -13.99 9.51
N GLU A 103 -12.20 -13.12 10.40
CA GLU A 103 -12.23 -13.31 11.85
C GLU A 103 -13.65 -13.40 12.42
N GLU A 104 -14.59 -12.68 11.84
CA GLU A 104 -16.01 -12.73 12.19
C GLU A 104 -16.71 -14.00 11.69
N GLY A 105 -16.00 -14.87 10.96
CA GLY A 105 -16.58 -16.10 10.38
C GLY A 105 -17.56 -15.86 9.23
N LYS A 106 -17.60 -14.63 8.68
CA LYS A 106 -18.51 -14.25 7.60
C LYS A 106 -18.06 -14.73 6.22
N VAL A 107 -16.79 -15.08 6.09
CA VAL A 107 -16.14 -15.52 4.85
C VAL A 107 -15.01 -16.49 5.15
N GLN A 108 -14.79 -17.48 4.25
CA GLN A 108 -13.65 -18.38 4.31
C GLN A 108 -12.79 -18.19 3.05
N LEU A 109 -11.46 -18.24 3.19
CA LEU A 109 -10.55 -17.95 2.09
C LEU A 109 -10.67 -18.95 0.92
N ASP A 110 -11.01 -20.20 1.21
CA ASP A 110 -11.12 -21.27 0.22
C ASP A 110 -12.53 -21.41 -0.40
N GLU A 111 -13.44 -20.50 -0.02
CA GLU A 111 -14.74 -20.43 -0.66
C GLU A 111 -14.64 -19.95 -2.12
N PRO A 112 -15.46 -20.49 -3.03
CA PRO A 112 -15.57 -19.98 -4.38
C PRO A 112 -15.99 -18.53 -4.40
N ILE A 113 -15.30 -17.69 -5.18
CA ILE A 113 -15.71 -16.29 -5.36
C ILE A 113 -17.14 -16.20 -5.94
N ALA A 114 -17.54 -17.15 -6.78
CA ALA A 114 -18.84 -17.23 -7.40
C ALA A 114 -20.00 -17.36 -6.40
N LYS A 115 -19.75 -17.78 -5.15
CA LYS A 115 -20.73 -17.76 -4.06
C LYS A 115 -21.27 -16.35 -3.79
N TYR A 116 -20.42 -15.34 -3.97
CA TYR A 116 -20.71 -13.94 -3.67
C TYR A 116 -20.93 -13.12 -4.93
N ILE A 117 -20.20 -13.42 -6.00
CA ILE A 117 -20.22 -12.72 -7.29
C ILE A 117 -20.36 -13.78 -8.39
N PRO A 118 -21.60 -14.16 -8.77
CA PRO A 118 -21.87 -15.26 -9.70
C PRO A 118 -21.22 -15.13 -11.07
N GLU A 119 -20.89 -13.92 -11.51
CA GLU A 119 -20.18 -13.65 -12.78
C GLU A 119 -18.84 -14.35 -12.88
N TRP A 120 -18.21 -14.70 -11.76
CA TRP A 120 -16.97 -15.46 -11.68
C TRP A 120 -17.15 -16.98 -11.70
N SER A 121 -18.34 -17.50 -12.03
CA SER A 121 -18.63 -18.94 -11.99
C SER A 121 -17.93 -19.75 -13.08
N ASN A 122 -17.56 -19.14 -14.20
CA ASN A 122 -16.92 -19.78 -15.33
C ASN A 122 -15.72 -18.97 -15.83
N PRO A 123 -14.65 -18.83 -15.04
CA PRO A 123 -13.47 -18.07 -15.46
C PRO A 123 -12.82 -18.73 -16.68
N GLN A 124 -12.37 -17.90 -17.61
CA GLN A 124 -11.72 -18.31 -18.85
C GLN A 124 -10.22 -18.07 -18.78
N ILE A 125 -9.41 -18.98 -19.27
CA ILE A 125 -7.96 -18.83 -19.43
C ILE A 125 -7.66 -18.35 -20.83
N LEU A 126 -6.75 -17.38 -20.98
CA LEU A 126 -6.31 -16.89 -22.28
C LEU A 126 -5.40 -17.92 -22.97
N ASP A 127 -5.75 -18.31 -24.21
CA ASP A 127 -4.93 -19.16 -25.06
C ASP A 127 -4.04 -18.38 -26.02
N SER A 128 -4.64 -17.37 -26.68
CA SER A 128 -3.96 -16.57 -27.69
C SER A 128 -4.52 -15.17 -27.76
N TYR A 129 -3.67 -14.22 -28.14
CA TYR A 129 -4.03 -12.82 -28.43
C TYR A 129 -3.32 -12.37 -29.70
N ASP A 130 -4.08 -11.78 -30.64
CA ASP A 130 -3.55 -11.16 -31.85
C ASP A 130 -3.50 -9.63 -31.66
N PRO A 131 -2.30 -9.03 -31.52
CA PRO A 131 -2.17 -7.59 -31.30
C PRO A 131 -2.60 -6.74 -32.50
N THR A 132 -2.70 -7.35 -33.70
CA THR A 132 -3.11 -6.62 -34.91
C THR A 132 -4.63 -6.43 -34.97
N THR A 133 -5.38 -7.44 -34.57
CA THR A 133 -6.85 -7.45 -34.65
C THR A 133 -7.52 -7.27 -33.27
N GLY A 134 -6.75 -7.44 -32.19
CA GLY A 134 -7.26 -7.53 -30.82
C GLY A 134 -8.13 -8.77 -30.57
N ALA A 135 -8.09 -9.76 -31.47
CA ALA A 135 -8.81 -11.02 -31.30
C ALA A 135 -8.10 -11.91 -30.28
N PHE A 136 -8.87 -12.65 -29.48
CA PHE A 136 -8.32 -13.59 -28.51
C PHE A 136 -9.18 -14.86 -28.42
N THR A 137 -8.55 -15.95 -28.02
CA THR A 137 -9.21 -17.24 -27.74
C THR A 137 -9.00 -17.65 -26.29
N THR A 138 -9.93 -18.42 -25.76
CA THR A 138 -9.90 -18.85 -24.37
C THR A 138 -10.44 -20.27 -24.23
N HIS A 139 -10.10 -20.91 -23.11
CA HIS A 139 -10.74 -22.12 -22.63
C HIS A 139 -11.19 -21.96 -21.17
N PRO A 140 -12.17 -22.74 -20.69
CA PRO A 140 -12.60 -22.70 -19.30
C PRO A 140 -11.49 -23.13 -18.34
N ALA A 141 -11.34 -22.43 -17.20
CA ALA A 141 -10.46 -22.88 -16.14
C ALA A 141 -10.90 -24.23 -15.59
N THR A 142 -9.94 -25.10 -15.27
CA THR A 142 -10.18 -26.41 -14.68
C THR A 142 -10.23 -26.38 -13.16
N LYS A 143 -9.63 -25.37 -12.55
CA LYS A 143 -9.59 -25.17 -11.09
C LYS A 143 -10.60 -24.12 -10.65
N GLN A 144 -11.20 -24.39 -9.50
CA GLN A 144 -12.11 -23.44 -8.87
C GLN A 144 -11.38 -22.17 -8.46
N LEU A 145 -11.92 -21.01 -8.84
CA LEU A 145 -11.40 -19.71 -8.44
C LEU A 145 -11.95 -19.36 -7.05
N THR A 146 -11.06 -19.23 -6.07
CA THR A 146 -11.39 -18.96 -4.67
C THR A 146 -10.93 -17.57 -4.22
N ILE A 147 -11.42 -17.10 -3.09
CA ILE A 147 -11.02 -15.83 -2.47
C ILE A 147 -9.51 -15.82 -2.15
N ARG A 148 -8.97 -16.97 -1.73
CA ARG A 148 -7.52 -17.12 -1.50
C ARG A 148 -6.69 -16.71 -2.71
N HIS A 149 -7.11 -17.06 -3.90
CA HIS A 149 -6.38 -16.71 -5.13
C HIS A 149 -6.32 -15.19 -5.36
N PHE A 150 -7.35 -14.46 -4.96
CA PHE A 150 -7.33 -12.99 -5.05
C PHE A 150 -6.44 -12.35 -3.98
N ILE A 151 -6.49 -12.82 -2.74
CA ILE A 151 -5.69 -12.23 -1.66
C ILE A 151 -4.19 -12.50 -1.80
N THR A 152 -3.82 -13.61 -2.46
CA THR A 152 -2.43 -14.00 -2.72
C THR A 152 -1.93 -13.62 -4.11
N HIS A 153 -2.74 -12.93 -4.93
CA HIS A 153 -2.42 -12.60 -6.32
C HIS A 153 -2.09 -13.84 -7.20
N THR A 154 -2.75 -14.97 -6.94
CA THR A 154 -2.62 -16.21 -7.72
C THR A 154 -3.89 -16.53 -8.52
N SER A 155 -4.80 -15.57 -8.67
CA SER A 155 -6.04 -15.74 -9.42
C SER A 155 -5.84 -15.90 -10.93
N GLY A 156 -4.74 -15.39 -11.46
CA GLY A 156 -4.52 -15.25 -12.91
C GLY A 156 -5.11 -13.96 -13.50
N LEU A 157 -5.87 -13.17 -12.74
CA LEU A 157 -6.34 -11.87 -13.21
C LEU A 157 -5.14 -10.99 -13.57
N CYS A 158 -5.16 -10.44 -14.78
CA CYS A 158 -4.13 -9.57 -15.32
C CYS A 158 -4.78 -8.38 -16.02
N ILE A 159 -4.19 -7.20 -15.88
CA ILE A 159 -4.63 -5.95 -16.52
C ILE A 159 -3.42 -5.11 -16.96
N ASP A 160 -2.29 -5.77 -17.27
CA ASP A 160 -1.08 -5.11 -17.75
C ASP A 160 -0.75 -5.51 -19.19
N GLY A 161 -0.14 -4.59 -19.94
CA GLY A 161 0.27 -4.81 -21.32
C GLY A 161 -0.94 -5.01 -22.23
N PHE A 162 -0.95 -6.05 -23.04
CA PHE A 162 -2.06 -6.31 -23.97
C PHE A 162 -3.38 -6.68 -23.27
N TYR A 163 -3.38 -6.99 -21.98
CA TYR A 163 -4.62 -7.15 -21.22
C TYR A 163 -5.36 -5.82 -21.05
N ASP A 164 -4.67 -4.67 -21.12
CA ASP A 164 -5.32 -3.36 -21.13
C ASP A 164 -6.19 -3.18 -22.39
N ASP A 165 -5.70 -3.65 -23.55
CA ASP A 165 -6.47 -3.63 -24.81
C ASP A 165 -7.72 -4.52 -24.73
N ILE A 166 -7.59 -5.69 -24.08
CA ILE A 166 -8.72 -6.60 -23.83
C ILE A 166 -9.72 -5.93 -22.87
N ALA A 167 -9.24 -5.30 -21.80
CA ALA A 167 -10.08 -4.60 -20.84
C ALA A 167 -10.87 -3.47 -21.47
N GLU A 168 -10.24 -2.66 -22.33
CA GLU A 168 -10.90 -1.60 -23.09
C GLU A 168 -11.99 -2.17 -24.00
N LYS A 169 -11.67 -3.22 -24.78
CA LYS A 169 -12.61 -3.89 -25.67
C LYS A 169 -13.82 -4.50 -24.97
N LEU A 170 -13.63 -5.00 -23.74
CA LEU A 170 -14.69 -5.58 -22.91
C LEU A 170 -15.40 -4.58 -22.00
N ASP A 171 -15.05 -3.30 -22.08
CA ASP A 171 -15.55 -2.24 -21.20
C ASP A 171 -15.36 -2.60 -19.70
N VAL A 172 -14.14 -3.04 -19.37
CA VAL A 172 -13.74 -3.35 -18.00
C VAL A 172 -13.00 -2.15 -17.39
N PRO A 173 -13.49 -1.58 -16.28
CA PRO A 173 -12.85 -0.44 -15.64
C PRO A 173 -11.45 -0.81 -15.13
N THR A 174 -10.49 0.08 -15.35
CA THR A 174 -9.16 -0.01 -14.74
C THR A 174 -9.21 0.34 -13.26
N HIS A 175 -8.09 0.16 -12.56
CA HIS A 175 -7.99 0.43 -11.12
C HIS A 175 -8.09 1.91 -10.72
N MET A 176 -8.13 2.84 -11.67
CA MET A 176 -8.43 4.26 -11.47
C MET A 176 -9.35 4.72 -12.58
N SER A 177 -10.61 4.95 -12.26
CA SER A 177 -11.62 5.40 -13.23
C SER A 177 -12.33 6.66 -12.73
N TYR A 178 -12.57 7.62 -13.64
CA TYR A 178 -13.47 8.75 -13.39
C TYR A 178 -14.94 8.38 -13.53
N ASP A 179 -15.23 7.17 -13.99
CA ASP A 179 -16.58 6.75 -14.26
C ASP A 179 -17.40 6.66 -12.98
N SER A 180 -18.69 6.84 -13.13
CA SER A 180 -19.66 6.68 -12.05
C SER A 180 -20.05 5.21 -11.85
N ILE A 181 -19.15 4.28 -12.12
CA ILE A 181 -19.40 2.85 -11.99
C ILE A 181 -19.11 2.46 -10.55
N PRO A 182 -20.10 1.92 -9.79
CA PRO A 182 -19.87 1.40 -8.45
C PRO A 182 -18.84 0.27 -8.45
N LEU A 183 -18.10 0.10 -7.34
CA LEU A 183 -17.08 -0.91 -7.21
C LEU A 183 -17.58 -2.32 -7.54
N GLN A 184 -18.75 -2.71 -7.04
CA GLN A 184 -19.33 -4.03 -7.31
C GLN A 184 -19.61 -4.25 -8.79
N GLU A 185 -20.12 -3.23 -9.51
CA GLU A 185 -20.33 -3.32 -10.95
C GLU A 185 -19.00 -3.43 -11.72
N ALA A 186 -17.99 -2.67 -11.32
CA ALA A 186 -16.67 -2.78 -11.89
C ALA A 186 -16.09 -4.19 -11.76
N VAL A 187 -16.24 -4.80 -10.57
CA VAL A 187 -15.76 -6.16 -10.29
C VAL A 187 -16.56 -7.23 -11.06
N ARG A 188 -17.88 -7.05 -11.25
CA ARG A 188 -18.66 -7.92 -12.13
C ARG A 188 -18.17 -7.87 -13.57
N ARG A 189 -17.84 -6.67 -14.06
CA ARG A 189 -17.25 -6.53 -15.41
C ARG A 189 -15.86 -7.16 -15.50
N MET A 190 -15.04 -7.08 -14.45
CA MET A 190 -13.72 -7.73 -14.39
C MET A 190 -13.82 -9.26 -14.60
N ALA A 191 -14.93 -9.89 -14.25
CA ALA A 191 -15.15 -11.32 -14.49
C ALA A 191 -15.19 -11.71 -15.98
N LYS A 192 -15.33 -10.73 -16.91
CA LYS A 192 -15.21 -10.96 -18.35
C LYS A 192 -13.77 -11.11 -18.82
N MET A 193 -12.79 -10.67 -18.02
CA MET A 193 -11.38 -10.75 -18.37
C MET A 193 -10.91 -12.19 -18.39
N PRO A 194 -10.19 -12.62 -19.42
CA PRO A 194 -9.52 -13.91 -19.39
C PRO A 194 -8.37 -13.86 -18.37
N LEU A 195 -8.23 -14.94 -17.62
CA LEU A 195 -7.12 -15.14 -16.70
C LEU A 195 -5.85 -15.52 -17.47
N LYS A 196 -4.70 -15.11 -16.95
CA LYS A 196 -3.39 -15.39 -17.55
C LYS A 196 -2.95 -16.85 -17.38
N HIS A 197 -3.41 -17.50 -16.31
CA HIS A 197 -3.07 -18.86 -15.93
C HIS A 197 -4.19 -19.47 -15.06
N GLU A 198 -4.15 -20.77 -14.87
CA GLU A 198 -5.03 -21.48 -13.94
C GLU A 198 -4.95 -20.89 -12.54
N PRO A 199 -6.07 -20.77 -11.81
CA PRO A 199 -6.06 -20.33 -10.42
C PRO A 199 -5.06 -21.13 -9.57
N GLY A 200 -4.18 -20.41 -8.86
CA GLY A 200 -3.15 -20.98 -8.00
C GLY A 200 -1.93 -21.54 -8.74
N ALA A 201 -1.80 -21.38 -10.06
CA ALA A 201 -0.66 -21.91 -10.81
C ALA A 201 0.58 -21.00 -10.78
N ASP A 202 0.37 -19.68 -10.72
CA ASP A 202 1.45 -18.70 -10.75
C ASP A 202 1.01 -17.41 -10.02
N PHE A 203 1.95 -16.53 -9.78
CA PHE A 203 1.73 -15.22 -9.20
C PHE A 203 1.56 -14.16 -10.31
N THR A 204 0.41 -13.49 -10.34
CA THR A 204 0.15 -12.36 -11.23
C THR A 204 -0.39 -11.18 -10.43
N TYR A 205 0.48 -10.18 -10.21
CA TYR A 205 0.09 -8.96 -9.51
C TYR A 205 -0.85 -8.12 -10.36
N ALA A 206 -2.04 -7.82 -9.81
CA ALA A 206 -3.05 -7.02 -10.49
C ALA A 206 -3.99 -6.30 -9.49
N CYS A 207 -5.15 -5.85 -9.98
CA CYS A 207 -6.20 -5.22 -9.17
C CYS A 207 -7.07 -6.23 -8.36
N ASN A 208 -6.52 -7.37 -7.98
CA ASN A 208 -7.20 -8.41 -7.20
C ASN A 208 -7.90 -7.86 -5.93
N THR A 209 -7.32 -6.84 -5.30
CA THR A 209 -7.89 -6.23 -4.09
C THR A 209 -9.20 -5.48 -4.36
N ASN A 210 -9.49 -5.09 -5.61
CA ASN A 210 -10.82 -4.57 -5.96
C ASN A 210 -11.91 -5.63 -5.73
N VAL A 211 -11.61 -6.90 -6.03
CA VAL A 211 -12.52 -8.02 -5.76
C VAL A 211 -12.73 -8.19 -4.25
N LEU A 212 -11.68 -8.12 -3.45
CA LEU A 212 -11.79 -8.16 -1.98
C LEU A 212 -12.61 -6.98 -1.44
N GLY A 213 -12.45 -5.79 -1.99
CA GLY A 213 -13.24 -4.62 -1.62
C GLY A 213 -14.72 -4.79 -1.96
N ALA A 214 -15.05 -5.33 -3.14
CA ALA A 214 -16.44 -5.64 -3.49
C ALA A 214 -17.06 -6.70 -2.55
N LEU A 215 -16.27 -7.69 -2.12
CA LEU A 215 -16.69 -8.63 -1.09
C LEU A 215 -16.98 -7.94 0.25
N CYS A 216 -16.14 -6.96 0.64
CA CYS A 216 -16.41 -6.18 1.84
C CYS A 216 -17.76 -5.48 1.76
N GLU A 217 -18.09 -4.83 0.63
CA GLU A 217 -19.40 -4.19 0.46
C GLU A 217 -20.56 -5.19 0.48
N ILE A 218 -20.44 -6.32 -0.25
CA ILE A 218 -21.47 -7.35 -0.35
C ILE A 218 -21.77 -7.97 1.03
N ILE A 219 -20.73 -8.30 1.79
CA ILE A 219 -20.85 -9.02 3.05
C ILE A 219 -21.28 -8.09 4.20
N SER A 220 -20.77 -6.86 4.22
CA SER A 220 -21.06 -5.89 5.28
C SER A 220 -22.32 -5.07 5.03
N GLY A 221 -22.70 -4.86 3.76
CA GLY A 221 -23.77 -3.94 3.36
C GLY A 221 -23.36 -2.46 3.44
N GLN A 222 -22.08 -2.16 3.69
CA GLN A 222 -21.54 -0.80 3.76
C GLN A 222 -20.80 -0.46 2.45
N ASP A 223 -20.71 0.82 2.10
CA ASP A 223 -19.74 1.24 1.07
C ASP A 223 -18.31 1.02 1.56
N ILE A 224 -17.39 0.84 0.61
CA ILE A 224 -16.02 0.43 0.94
C ILE A 224 -15.26 1.46 1.78
N TYR A 225 -15.52 2.76 1.61
CA TYR A 225 -14.83 3.78 2.40
C TYR A 225 -15.31 3.78 3.86
N THR A 226 -16.63 3.75 4.08
CA THR A 226 -17.23 3.60 5.42
C THR A 226 -16.70 2.34 6.11
N PHE A 227 -16.69 1.21 5.39
CA PHE A 227 -16.22 -0.07 5.90
C PHE A 227 -14.77 0.00 6.40
N ILE A 228 -13.81 0.47 5.59
CA ILE A 228 -12.41 0.54 6.03
C ILE A 228 -12.17 1.63 7.05
N LYS A 229 -12.94 2.72 6.98
CA LYS A 229 -12.83 3.82 7.94
C LYS A 229 -13.10 3.33 9.35
N GLU A 230 -14.23 2.64 9.55
CA GLU A 230 -14.62 2.12 10.85
C GLU A 230 -13.70 1.01 11.37
N ARG A 231 -13.22 0.14 10.48
CA ARG A 231 -12.48 -1.07 10.87
C ARG A 231 -10.96 -0.90 10.93
N VAL A 232 -10.41 0.03 10.17
CA VAL A 232 -8.95 0.19 10.07
C VAL A 232 -8.52 1.62 10.32
N LEU A 233 -9.09 2.62 9.59
CA LEU A 233 -8.56 3.98 9.64
C LEU A 233 -8.80 4.62 11.02
N ASP A 234 -10.03 4.63 11.53
CA ASP A 234 -10.36 5.22 12.83
C ASP A 234 -9.65 4.51 14.00
N PRO A 235 -9.62 3.16 14.08
CA PRO A 235 -8.85 2.47 15.11
C PRO A 235 -7.35 2.76 15.09
N CYS A 236 -6.77 3.00 13.90
CA CYS A 236 -5.36 3.38 13.72
C CYS A 236 -5.12 4.90 13.79
N GLU A 237 -6.15 5.70 14.06
CA GLU A 237 -6.06 7.18 14.07
C GLU A 237 -5.51 7.75 12.74
N MET A 238 -5.91 7.17 11.61
CA MET A 238 -5.53 7.60 10.26
C MET A 238 -6.51 8.67 9.76
N THR A 239 -6.35 9.88 10.26
CA THR A 239 -7.32 10.98 10.07
C THR A 239 -7.12 11.79 8.79
N ASP A 240 -5.99 11.59 8.12
CA ASP A 240 -5.63 12.22 6.84
C ASP A 240 -5.49 11.17 5.71
N THR A 241 -6.35 10.14 5.72
CA THR A 241 -6.38 9.07 4.71
C THR A 241 -7.75 8.98 4.05
N TYR A 242 -7.80 9.15 2.72
CA TYR A 242 -9.03 9.30 1.95
C TYR A 242 -8.94 8.61 0.58
N PHE A 243 -10.09 8.14 0.04
CA PHE A 243 -10.21 7.86 -1.39
C PHE A 243 -10.34 9.15 -2.20
N TYR A 244 -11.15 10.08 -1.71
CA TYR A 244 -11.33 11.40 -2.31
C TYR A 244 -11.11 12.46 -1.26
N LEU A 245 -10.22 13.40 -1.57
CA LEU A 245 -9.83 14.44 -0.63
C LEU A 245 -10.96 15.44 -0.40
N PRO A 246 -11.27 15.77 0.86
CA PRO A 246 -12.06 16.94 1.22
C PRO A 246 -11.43 18.20 0.64
N GLU A 247 -12.25 19.20 0.34
CA GLU A 247 -11.79 20.43 -0.31
C GLU A 247 -10.72 21.16 0.52
N ASP A 248 -10.89 21.19 1.84
CA ASP A 248 -9.96 21.81 2.80
C ASP A 248 -8.62 21.05 2.94
N LYS A 249 -8.47 19.88 2.31
CA LYS A 249 -7.25 19.06 2.33
C LYS A 249 -6.49 19.07 1.01
N GLN A 250 -7.10 19.58 -0.07
CA GLN A 250 -6.53 19.49 -1.42
C GLN A 250 -5.23 20.27 -1.57
N ASP A 251 -5.07 21.39 -0.85
CA ASP A 251 -3.84 22.19 -0.86
C ASP A 251 -2.62 21.47 -0.28
N ARG A 252 -2.84 20.39 0.48
CA ARG A 252 -1.78 19.54 1.03
C ARG A 252 -1.42 18.39 0.11
N LEU A 253 -2.18 18.13 -0.95
CA LEU A 253 -1.87 17.07 -1.90
C LEU A 253 -0.65 17.46 -2.74
N VAL A 254 0.41 16.66 -2.67
CA VAL A 254 1.58 16.90 -3.50
C VAL A 254 1.24 16.71 -4.98
N THR A 255 1.87 17.51 -5.83
CA THR A 255 1.77 17.36 -7.28
C THR A 255 2.43 16.05 -7.70
N LEU A 256 1.77 15.28 -8.56
CA LEU A 256 2.40 14.15 -9.22
C LEU A 256 3.25 14.68 -10.39
N TYR A 257 4.49 14.22 -10.47
CA TYR A 257 5.40 14.51 -11.56
C TYR A 257 5.66 13.29 -12.42
N THR A 258 5.92 13.53 -13.70
CA THR A 258 6.37 12.49 -14.62
C THR A 258 7.83 12.76 -15.03
N TYR A 259 8.53 11.67 -15.32
CA TYR A 259 9.91 11.72 -15.82
C TYR A 259 9.93 11.36 -17.30
N PRO A 260 9.80 12.32 -18.23
CA PRO A 260 9.86 12.04 -19.66
C PRO A 260 11.22 11.42 -19.99
N LYS A 261 11.25 10.43 -20.86
CA LYS A 261 12.47 9.72 -21.26
C LYS A 261 13.55 10.73 -21.71
N GLY A 262 14.60 10.88 -20.90
CA GLY A 262 15.74 11.78 -21.18
C GLY A 262 15.48 13.28 -20.92
N GLY A 263 14.37 13.65 -20.25
CA GLY A 263 14.03 15.04 -19.95
C GLY A 263 13.88 15.35 -18.45
N PRO A 264 13.68 16.63 -18.10
CA PRO A 264 13.44 17.04 -16.72
C PRO A 264 12.06 16.58 -16.23
N LEU A 265 11.86 16.55 -14.91
CA LEU A 265 10.56 16.33 -14.29
C LEU A 265 9.53 17.32 -14.82
N LYS A 266 8.33 16.84 -15.12
CA LYS A 266 7.16 17.61 -15.55
C LYS A 266 5.95 17.23 -14.71
N ARG A 267 5.06 18.20 -14.45
CA ARG A 267 3.75 17.94 -13.85
C ARG A 267 3.01 16.88 -14.66
N ALA A 268 2.47 15.87 -14.00
CA ALA A 268 1.62 14.89 -14.63
C ALA A 268 0.27 15.50 -15.00
N GLU A 269 -0.38 14.94 -16.01
CA GLU A 269 -1.72 15.31 -16.44
C GLU A 269 -2.64 14.08 -16.43
N GLY A 270 -3.95 14.33 -16.45
CA GLY A 270 -4.97 13.30 -16.55
C GLY A 270 -5.24 12.57 -15.24
N ILE A 271 -5.81 11.36 -15.37
CA ILE A 271 -6.43 10.64 -14.27
C ILE A 271 -5.50 10.43 -13.06
N TYR A 272 -4.23 10.12 -13.26
CA TYR A 272 -3.31 9.89 -12.15
C TYR A 272 -3.04 11.14 -11.32
N GLN A 273 -3.05 12.32 -11.95
CA GLN A 273 -2.95 13.60 -11.23
C GLN A 273 -4.24 13.93 -10.49
N ASP A 274 -5.38 13.68 -11.12
CA ASP A 274 -6.64 14.34 -10.75
C ASP A 274 -7.58 13.45 -9.93
N PHE A 275 -7.42 12.10 -9.93
CA PHE A 275 -8.36 11.17 -9.30
C PHE A 275 -8.72 11.49 -7.83
N PRO A 276 -7.82 12.05 -6.98
CA PRO A 276 -8.18 12.29 -5.59
C PRO A 276 -9.22 13.39 -5.37
N TYR A 277 -9.47 14.23 -6.37
CA TYR A 277 -10.39 15.38 -6.24
C TYR A 277 -11.35 15.55 -7.43
N ALA A 278 -11.10 14.94 -8.59
CA ALA A 278 -11.90 15.06 -9.80
C ALA A 278 -12.92 13.93 -10.00
N GLY A 279 -13.79 14.08 -11.00
CA GLY A 279 -14.78 13.09 -11.41
C GLY A 279 -16.00 13.00 -10.48
N LYS A 280 -16.82 11.96 -10.69
CA LYS A 280 -18.06 11.74 -9.92
C LYS A 280 -17.83 11.15 -8.53
N LYS A 281 -16.61 10.73 -8.22
CA LYS A 281 -16.18 10.20 -6.91
C LYS A 281 -16.97 8.96 -6.44
N VAL A 282 -17.37 8.12 -7.38
CA VAL A 282 -18.15 6.89 -7.10
C VAL A 282 -17.25 5.67 -7.03
N PHE A 283 -16.23 5.58 -7.90
CA PHE A 283 -15.30 4.45 -7.94
C PHE A 283 -14.18 4.60 -6.91
N CYS A 284 -14.38 4.07 -5.73
CA CYS A 284 -13.29 3.93 -4.74
C CYS A 284 -12.46 2.68 -5.08
N SER A 285 -11.21 2.86 -5.53
CA SER A 285 -10.34 1.72 -5.89
C SER A 285 -9.66 1.09 -4.68
N PRO A 286 -10.06 -0.12 -4.23
CA PRO A 286 -9.38 -0.83 -3.15
C PRO A 286 -7.94 -1.24 -3.49
N SER A 287 -7.59 -1.23 -4.76
CA SER A 287 -6.23 -1.59 -5.22
C SER A 287 -5.26 -0.42 -5.22
N ALA A 288 -5.74 0.85 -5.33
CA ALA A 288 -4.82 1.96 -5.58
C ALA A 288 -5.34 3.35 -5.20
N GLY A 289 -6.57 3.49 -4.71
CA GLY A 289 -7.28 4.77 -4.66
C GLY A 289 -7.02 5.63 -3.42
N LEU A 290 -6.35 5.14 -2.39
CA LEU A 290 -6.13 5.95 -1.18
C LEU A 290 -5.03 7.01 -1.39
N CYS A 291 -5.29 8.16 -0.79
CA CYS A 291 -4.31 9.21 -0.53
C CYS A 291 -4.18 9.41 0.98
N GLY A 292 -2.99 9.74 1.47
CA GLY A 292 -2.81 9.97 2.89
C GLY A 292 -1.44 10.50 3.27
N SER A 293 -1.29 10.85 4.54
CA SER A 293 -0.03 11.30 5.12
C SER A 293 0.88 10.11 5.45
N ILE A 294 2.17 10.36 5.53
CA ILE A 294 3.15 9.36 5.95
C ILE A 294 2.95 8.95 7.42
N GLN A 295 2.48 9.88 8.26
CA GLN A 295 2.20 9.62 9.67
C GLN A 295 1.03 8.63 9.83
N ASP A 296 -0.04 8.79 9.08
CA ASP A 296 -1.17 7.86 9.11
C ASP A 296 -0.73 6.45 8.76
N TYR A 297 0.10 6.32 7.71
CA TYR A 297 0.60 5.00 7.33
C TYR A 297 1.58 4.42 8.35
N ALA A 298 2.35 5.26 9.06
CA ALA A 298 3.17 4.81 10.19
C ALA A 298 2.31 4.25 11.34
N HIS A 299 1.14 4.84 11.62
CA HIS A 299 0.18 4.28 12.59
C HIS A 299 -0.31 2.90 12.18
N PHE A 300 -0.63 2.71 10.89
CA PHE A 300 -1.00 1.41 10.33
C PHE A 300 0.14 0.39 10.46
N CYS A 301 1.36 0.75 10.10
CA CYS A 301 2.52 -0.12 10.27
C CYS A 301 2.79 -0.46 11.74
N GLN A 302 2.61 0.51 12.64
CA GLN A 302 2.76 0.29 14.09
C GLN A 302 1.69 -0.68 14.63
N MET A 303 0.46 -0.61 14.12
CA MET A 303 -0.58 -1.59 14.42
C MET A 303 -0.12 -3.01 14.08
N ILE A 304 0.54 -3.19 12.93
CA ILE A 304 1.08 -4.49 12.49
C ILE A 304 2.21 -4.95 13.44
N LEU A 305 3.19 -4.09 13.75
CA LEU A 305 4.25 -4.39 14.71
C LEU A 305 3.71 -4.75 16.10
N ASN A 306 2.62 -4.13 16.50
CA ASN A 306 1.94 -4.39 17.77
C ASN A 306 0.95 -5.57 17.69
N ASN A 307 1.15 -6.51 16.75
CA ASN A 307 0.35 -7.73 16.62
C ASN A 307 -1.15 -7.45 16.44
N GLY A 308 -1.50 -6.44 15.66
CA GLY A 308 -2.88 -6.10 15.28
C GLY A 308 -3.58 -5.10 16.19
N THR A 309 -2.83 -4.40 17.04
CA THR A 309 -3.38 -3.44 18.02
C THR A 309 -2.68 -2.08 17.90
N TYR A 310 -3.44 -0.99 17.91
CA TYR A 310 -2.89 0.37 17.97
C TYR A 310 -3.49 1.13 19.15
N LYS A 311 -2.62 1.68 20.04
CA LYS A 311 -3.02 2.42 21.26
C LYS A 311 -4.14 1.74 22.06
N GLY A 312 -4.05 0.42 22.21
CA GLY A 312 -5.04 -0.39 22.94
C GLY A 312 -6.31 -0.74 22.15
N ARG A 313 -6.49 -0.23 20.93
CA ARG A 313 -7.60 -0.61 20.05
C ARG A 313 -7.18 -1.78 19.16
N ARG A 314 -7.89 -2.89 19.23
CA ARG A 314 -7.66 -4.05 18.37
C ARG A 314 -8.29 -3.81 16.99
N VAL A 315 -7.48 -3.91 15.94
CA VAL A 315 -7.89 -3.87 14.53
C VAL A 315 -8.08 -5.28 13.99
N ILE A 316 -7.10 -6.16 14.25
CA ILE A 316 -7.09 -7.53 13.79
C ILE A 316 -6.47 -8.45 14.86
N GLY A 317 -6.80 -9.73 14.85
CA GLY A 317 -6.23 -10.69 15.79
C GLY A 317 -4.80 -11.07 15.45
N ARG A 318 -3.98 -11.28 16.49
CA ARG A 318 -2.58 -11.67 16.34
C ARG A 318 -2.41 -12.91 15.44
N LYS A 319 -3.25 -13.94 15.62
CA LYS A 319 -3.13 -15.20 14.85
C LYS A 319 -3.48 -15.02 13.36
N THR A 320 -4.44 -14.17 13.07
CA THR A 320 -4.78 -13.80 11.68
C THR A 320 -3.62 -13.03 11.04
N LEU A 321 -3.05 -12.09 11.77
CA LEU A 321 -1.90 -11.33 11.29
C LEU A 321 -0.67 -12.22 11.05
N GLU A 322 -0.35 -13.13 11.99
CA GLU A 322 0.72 -14.14 11.83
C GLU A 322 0.49 -15.02 10.58
N MET A 323 -0.77 -15.37 10.26
CA MET A 323 -1.10 -16.10 9.04
C MET A 323 -0.83 -15.25 7.79
N MET A 324 -1.21 -13.96 7.81
CA MET A 324 -1.02 -13.03 6.69
C MET A 324 0.44 -12.75 6.39
N GLN A 325 1.32 -12.86 7.38
CA GLN A 325 2.77 -12.61 7.28
C GLN A 325 3.56 -13.81 6.73
N LYS A 326 2.93 -14.98 6.60
CA LYS A 326 3.60 -16.15 6.04
C LYS A 326 3.66 -16.08 4.52
N ASN A 327 4.74 -16.60 3.94
CA ASN A 327 4.81 -16.79 2.50
C ASN A 327 3.69 -17.74 2.05
N GLY A 328 2.67 -17.20 1.40
CA GLY A 328 1.49 -17.91 0.92
C GLY A 328 1.59 -18.40 -0.51
N VAL A 329 2.68 -18.06 -1.24
CA VAL A 329 2.87 -18.37 -2.66
C VAL A 329 4.06 -19.29 -2.95
N GLY A 330 4.74 -19.77 -1.89
CA GLY A 330 5.92 -20.61 -2.05
C GLY A 330 7.02 -19.88 -2.82
N ASN A 331 7.56 -20.53 -3.84
CA ASN A 331 8.65 -20.02 -4.68
C ASN A 331 8.20 -19.39 -6.01
N MET A 332 6.89 -19.10 -6.17
CA MET A 332 6.35 -18.48 -7.40
C MET A 332 6.99 -17.11 -7.71
N ARG A 333 7.58 -16.46 -6.72
CA ARG A 333 8.29 -15.17 -6.86
C ARG A 333 9.81 -15.29 -6.65
N GLY A 334 10.36 -16.49 -6.76
CA GLY A 334 11.77 -16.77 -6.48
C GLY A 334 12.07 -16.72 -4.98
N GLU A 335 13.11 -15.98 -4.59
CA GLU A 335 13.60 -15.93 -3.20
C GLU A 335 12.76 -15.06 -2.27
N ILE A 336 11.98 -14.11 -2.81
CA ILE A 336 11.12 -13.26 -2.00
C ILE A 336 9.75 -13.88 -1.86
N GLY A 337 9.25 -14.02 -0.63
CA GLY A 337 7.91 -14.51 -0.36
C GLY A 337 6.85 -13.43 -0.58
N PHE A 338 5.59 -13.85 -0.69
CA PHE A 338 4.44 -12.96 -0.62
C PHE A 338 3.43 -13.50 0.40
N GLY A 339 3.05 -12.65 1.32
CA GLY A 339 1.99 -12.96 2.28
C GLY A 339 0.60 -12.69 1.69
N MET A 340 -0.25 -11.99 2.44
CA MET A 340 -1.58 -11.62 1.92
C MET A 340 -1.70 -10.14 1.53
N ALA A 341 -0.67 -9.32 1.79
CA ALA A 341 -0.72 -7.88 1.53
C ALA A 341 0.66 -7.27 1.18
N TRP A 342 1.74 -8.03 1.29
CA TRP A 342 3.13 -7.54 1.21
C TRP A 342 4.10 -8.64 0.82
N ASP A 343 5.26 -8.24 0.32
CA ASP A 343 6.44 -9.09 0.26
C ASP A 343 6.89 -9.46 1.67
N VAL A 344 7.40 -10.68 1.82
CA VAL A 344 7.99 -11.18 3.05
C VAL A 344 9.44 -11.55 2.77
N PHE A 345 10.38 -10.99 3.53
CA PHE A 345 11.78 -11.34 3.44
C PHE A 345 12.00 -12.72 4.02
N THR A 346 12.36 -13.67 3.17
CA THR A 346 12.59 -15.07 3.54
C THR A 346 14.07 -15.32 3.88
N PRO A 347 14.43 -16.44 4.52
CA PRO A 347 15.82 -16.82 4.74
C PRO A 347 16.62 -16.87 3.43
N GLU A 348 15.99 -17.30 2.32
CA GLU A 348 16.62 -17.38 1.00
C GLU A 348 16.97 -16.01 0.43
N ASN A 349 16.19 -14.97 0.77
CA ASN A 349 16.45 -13.60 0.35
C ASN A 349 17.41 -12.84 1.26
N ALA A 350 17.60 -13.26 2.49
CA ALA A 350 18.36 -12.55 3.53
C ALA A 350 19.80 -12.22 3.12
N HIS A 351 20.44 -13.03 2.28
CA HIS A 351 21.82 -12.80 1.81
C HIS A 351 21.96 -11.63 0.82
N ASN A 352 20.85 -11.15 0.23
CA ASN A 352 20.85 -10.09 -0.77
C ASN A 352 20.44 -8.72 -0.22
N THR A 353 20.17 -8.62 1.09
CA THR A 353 19.64 -7.39 1.68
C THR A 353 20.17 -7.17 3.10
N ILE A 354 20.16 -5.91 3.53
CA ILE A 354 20.44 -5.51 4.90
C ILE A 354 19.19 -5.58 5.81
N VAL A 355 18.03 -5.81 5.19
CA VAL A 355 16.72 -5.88 5.89
C VAL A 355 16.60 -7.23 6.60
N SER A 356 16.05 -7.25 7.79
CA SER A 356 15.92 -8.47 8.58
C SER A 356 14.97 -9.49 7.96
N GLU A 357 15.25 -10.78 8.14
CA GLU A 357 14.31 -11.86 7.83
C GLU A 357 12.97 -11.66 8.55
N GLY A 358 11.87 -12.00 7.87
CA GLY A 358 10.52 -11.82 8.38
C GLY A 358 9.98 -10.40 8.26
N SER A 359 10.78 -9.46 7.76
CA SER A 359 10.30 -8.13 7.45
C SER A 359 9.26 -8.15 6.33
N MET A 360 8.36 -7.18 6.35
CA MET A 360 7.32 -7.01 5.36
C MET A 360 7.55 -5.70 4.60
N ARG A 361 7.27 -5.73 3.30
CA ARG A 361 7.48 -4.56 2.44
C ARG A 361 6.44 -4.49 1.33
N TRP A 362 6.02 -3.29 1.01
CA TRP A 362 5.35 -2.98 -0.26
C TRP A 362 5.55 -1.49 -0.59
N GLY A 363 4.95 -1.05 -1.70
CA GLY A 363 4.99 0.35 -2.10
C GLY A 363 3.88 0.69 -3.09
N GLY A 364 3.94 1.90 -3.62
CA GLY A 364 3.03 2.42 -4.63
C GLY A 364 3.74 2.80 -5.92
N MET A 365 3.03 2.73 -7.04
CA MET A 365 3.56 3.06 -8.38
C MET A 365 4.11 4.49 -8.47
N PHE A 366 3.66 5.39 -7.63
CA PHE A 366 4.12 6.79 -7.61
C PHE A 366 5.34 7.02 -6.73
N GLY A 367 5.91 5.96 -6.13
CA GLY A 367 7.17 6.03 -5.37
C GLY A 367 7.03 5.96 -3.86
N THR A 368 5.84 5.78 -3.31
CA THR A 368 5.69 5.46 -1.89
C THR A 368 6.27 4.08 -1.59
N ASP A 369 6.90 3.91 -0.44
CA ASP A 369 7.50 2.66 0.02
C ASP A 369 7.44 2.55 1.53
N TYR A 370 7.41 1.30 2.05
CA TYR A 370 7.54 1.02 3.47
C TYR A 370 8.18 -0.32 3.74
N ILE A 371 8.87 -0.40 4.87
CA ILE A 371 9.33 -1.64 5.50
C ILE A 371 8.79 -1.67 6.93
N ILE A 372 8.30 -2.83 7.34
CA ILE A 372 7.98 -3.17 8.72
C ILE A 372 8.95 -4.26 9.11
N ASP A 373 9.86 -3.98 10.04
CA ASP A 373 10.88 -4.90 10.53
C ASP A 373 10.60 -5.31 11.97
N PRO A 374 10.01 -6.50 12.19
CA PRO A 374 9.72 -6.96 13.54
C PRO A 374 10.95 -7.30 14.37
N ALA A 375 12.06 -7.72 13.74
CA ALA A 375 13.28 -8.07 14.44
C ALA A 375 13.94 -6.85 15.08
N GLU A 376 13.91 -5.72 14.35
CA GLU A 376 14.42 -4.45 14.84
C GLU A 376 13.35 -3.62 15.55
N ASN A 377 12.09 -4.04 15.60
CA ASN A 377 10.96 -3.23 16.04
C ASN A 377 10.97 -1.84 15.38
N MET A 378 11.10 -1.84 14.06
CA MET A 378 11.36 -0.65 13.27
C MET A 378 10.42 -0.54 12.05
N ILE A 379 10.08 0.70 11.68
CA ILE A 379 9.34 1.03 10.47
C ILE A 379 10.14 2.06 9.69
N LEU A 380 10.33 1.82 8.40
CA LEU A 380 10.87 2.78 7.45
C LEU A 380 9.78 3.14 6.45
N LEU A 381 9.63 4.43 6.17
CA LEU A 381 8.69 4.93 5.17
C LEU A 381 9.38 5.98 4.29
N MET A 382 9.06 5.94 3.00
CA MET A 382 9.46 6.95 2.03
C MET A 382 8.26 7.31 1.13
N TYR A 383 7.90 8.58 1.09
CA TYR A 383 6.80 9.07 0.28
C TYR A 383 7.30 10.05 -0.78
N VAL A 384 7.06 9.68 -2.02
CA VAL A 384 7.35 10.46 -3.24
C VAL A 384 6.15 10.32 -4.17
N ASN A 385 5.85 11.32 -4.98
CA ASN A 385 4.89 11.19 -6.08
C ASN A 385 5.53 11.60 -7.41
N ASN A 386 6.20 10.64 -8.06
CA ASN A 386 6.66 10.76 -9.45
C ASN A 386 6.51 9.42 -10.21
N MET A 387 6.29 9.48 -11.53
CA MET A 387 6.05 8.32 -12.38
C MET A 387 6.66 8.52 -13.79
N PRO A 388 7.33 7.51 -14.39
CA PRO A 388 7.79 6.31 -13.73
C PRO A 388 8.88 6.63 -12.71
N ASN A 389 8.87 5.90 -11.59
CA ASN A 389 9.80 6.17 -10.50
C ASN A 389 11.14 5.42 -10.68
N PHE A 390 11.89 5.75 -11.73
CA PHE A 390 13.20 5.12 -12.00
C PHE A 390 14.26 5.47 -10.95
N SER A 391 14.23 6.70 -10.45
CA SER A 391 15.15 7.13 -9.38
C SER A 391 14.72 6.61 -8.00
N GLY A 392 13.43 6.35 -7.81
CA GLY A 392 12.88 5.87 -6.54
C GLY A 392 13.38 4.48 -6.14
N TYR A 393 13.72 3.62 -7.09
CA TYR A 393 14.33 2.32 -6.79
C TYR A 393 15.65 2.49 -6.02
N ASN A 394 16.54 3.36 -6.52
CA ASN A 394 17.79 3.66 -5.85
C ASN A 394 17.57 4.44 -4.53
N ALA A 395 16.58 5.34 -4.47
CA ALA A 395 16.27 6.10 -3.28
C ALA A 395 15.75 5.19 -2.14
N LYS A 396 14.93 4.18 -2.45
CA LYS A 396 14.48 3.17 -1.46
C LYS A 396 15.66 2.42 -0.86
N THR A 397 16.50 1.84 -1.70
CA THR A 397 17.71 1.13 -1.26
C THR A 397 18.66 2.04 -0.48
N LEU A 398 18.76 3.31 -0.90
CA LEU A 398 19.56 4.30 -0.21
C LEU A 398 19.00 4.58 1.21
N LEU A 399 17.69 4.71 1.36
CA LEU A 399 17.06 4.87 2.69
C LEU A 399 17.36 3.65 3.56
N HIS A 400 17.13 2.43 3.04
CA HIS A 400 17.39 1.20 3.79
C HIS A 400 18.85 1.17 4.27
N ASN A 401 19.82 1.34 3.36
CA ASN A 401 21.23 1.28 3.69
C ASN A 401 21.65 2.36 4.69
N THR A 402 21.15 3.60 4.53
CA THR A 402 21.53 4.71 5.42
C THR A 402 20.90 4.61 6.81
N VAL A 403 19.74 3.98 6.93
CA VAL A 403 19.08 3.77 8.24
C VAL A 403 19.68 2.56 8.95
N TYR A 404 19.73 1.40 8.30
CA TYR A 404 20.24 0.18 8.96
C TYR A 404 21.71 0.29 9.38
N GLN A 405 22.56 0.94 8.59
CA GLN A 405 23.96 1.16 8.99
C GLN A 405 24.12 2.13 10.17
N ALA A 406 23.07 2.87 10.52
CA ALA A 406 23.06 3.80 11.64
C ALA A 406 22.60 3.13 12.96
N LEU A 407 22.07 1.90 12.92
CA LEU A 407 21.70 1.15 14.12
C LEU A 407 22.94 0.84 14.96
N LYS A 408 22.75 0.83 16.29
CA LYS A 408 23.78 0.46 17.28
C LYS A 408 23.75 -1.01 17.61
#